data_f82a9a5ecf3f846e15676b0c47dd29e7
#
_entry.id   f82a9a5ecf3f846e15676b0c47dd29e7
#
_cell.length_a   1.000
_cell.length_b   1.000
_cell.length_c   1.000
_cell.angle_alpha   90.00
_cell.angle_beta   90.00
_cell.angle_gamma   90.00
#
_symmetry.space_group_name_H-M   'P 1'
#
loop_
_entity.id
_entity.type
_entity.pdbx_description
1 polymer ?
#
loop_
_entity_poly.entity_id
_entity_poly.type
_entity_poly.pdbx_seq_one_letter_code
_entity_poly.pdbx_strand_id
1 'polypeptide(L)'
;MPSPDFKRSDRISDLIKVEISNILSFEAKDPRVKGITILRVELSSDMKKSFIYFSSDNSFNDLDAKEIFEGLEKAKGFIRKKLSNNLNLRRTPEISFKQESYL
;
A
#
# COMPACT_ATOMS: atom_id res chain seq x y z
N MET A 1 5.78 13.12 -24.84
CA MET A 1 6.43 11.91 -24.34
C MET A 1 6.76 12.04 -22.86
N PRO A 2 6.43 11.03 -22.09
CA PRO A 2 6.83 11.08 -20.68
C PRO A 2 8.35 10.97 -20.57
N SER A 3 8.91 11.63 -19.56
CA SER A 3 10.33 11.55 -19.29
C SER A 3 10.71 10.15 -18.78
N PRO A 4 11.98 9.74 -18.89
CA PRO A 4 12.42 8.48 -18.31
C PRO A 4 12.12 8.38 -16.81
N ASP A 5 12.22 9.51 -16.10
CA ASP A 5 11.93 9.54 -14.66
C ASP A 5 10.46 9.28 -14.37
N PHE A 6 9.58 9.78 -15.21
CA PHE A 6 8.15 9.51 -15.08
C PHE A 6 7.86 8.02 -15.24
N LYS A 7 8.43 7.39 -16.25
CA LYS A 7 8.25 5.95 -16.47
C LYS A 7 8.79 5.12 -15.32
N ARG A 8 9.92 5.54 -14.76
CA ARG A 8 10.52 4.85 -13.63
C ARG A 8 9.63 4.93 -12.39
N SER A 9 9.10 6.12 -12.12
CA SER A 9 8.19 6.34 -10.99
C SER A 9 6.94 5.48 -11.13
N ASP A 10 6.35 5.44 -12.32
CA ASP A 10 5.16 4.63 -12.58
C ASP A 10 5.46 3.15 -12.36
N ARG A 11 6.59 2.68 -12.84
CA ARG A 11 6.99 1.28 -12.70
C ARG A 11 7.15 0.91 -11.23
N ILE A 12 7.79 1.77 -10.46
CA ILE A 12 7.99 1.52 -9.03
C ILE A 12 6.66 1.55 -8.30
N SER A 13 5.78 2.49 -8.64
CA SER A 13 4.43 2.55 -8.06
C SER A 13 3.67 1.25 -8.30
N ASP A 14 3.73 0.72 -9.51
CA ASP A 14 3.05 -0.53 -9.84
C ASP A 14 3.64 -1.71 -9.08
N LEU A 15 4.96 -1.78 -8.95
CA LEU A 15 5.61 -2.83 -8.18
C LEU A 15 5.20 -2.77 -6.71
N ILE A 16 5.17 -1.59 -6.14
CA ILE A 16 4.75 -1.40 -4.75
C ILE A 16 3.29 -1.83 -4.58
N LYS A 17 2.43 -1.45 -5.51
CA LYS A 17 1.01 -1.82 -5.46
C LYS A 17 0.83 -3.34 -5.41
N VAL A 18 1.48 -4.04 -6.32
CA VAL A 18 1.36 -5.50 -6.40
C VAL A 18 1.91 -6.13 -5.13
N GLU A 19 3.06 -5.66 -4.67
CA GLU A 19 3.71 -6.24 -3.50
C GLU A 19 2.89 -6.03 -2.24
N ILE A 20 2.37 -4.81 -2.02
CA ILE A 20 1.54 -4.55 -0.84
C ILE A 20 0.26 -5.36 -0.90
N SER A 21 -0.36 -5.49 -2.06
CA SER A 21 -1.56 -6.30 -2.23
C SER A 21 -1.29 -7.75 -1.82
N ASN A 22 -0.16 -8.30 -2.23
CA ASN A 22 0.22 -9.67 -1.86
C ASN A 22 0.52 -9.79 -0.37
N ILE A 23 1.23 -8.82 0.20
CA ILE A 23 1.55 -8.84 1.63
C ILE A 23 0.27 -8.86 2.47
N LEU A 24 -0.68 -7.99 2.15
CA LEU A 24 -1.92 -7.90 2.91
C LEU A 24 -2.81 -9.13 2.73
N SER A 25 -2.81 -9.73 1.53
CA SER A 25 -3.63 -10.90 1.25
C SER A 25 -3.05 -12.18 1.83
N PHE A 26 -1.74 -12.36 1.78
CA PHE A 26 -1.13 -13.65 2.05
C PHE A 26 -0.20 -13.68 3.25
N GLU A 27 0.39 -12.56 3.64
CA GLU A 27 1.41 -12.54 4.68
C GLU A 27 0.96 -11.85 5.97
N ALA A 28 0.05 -10.90 5.89
CA ALA A 28 -0.43 -10.20 7.07
C ALA A 28 -1.35 -11.11 7.87
N LYS A 29 -1.11 -11.19 9.18
CA LYS A 29 -1.90 -12.06 10.07
C LYS A 29 -3.10 -11.34 10.68
N ASP A 30 -3.12 -10.02 10.61
CA ASP A 30 -4.19 -9.22 11.22
C ASP A 30 -5.44 -9.30 10.34
N PRO A 31 -6.57 -9.84 10.85
CA PRO A 31 -7.78 -9.97 10.05
C PRO A 31 -8.36 -8.62 9.62
N ARG A 32 -8.00 -7.53 10.31
CA ARG A 32 -8.52 -6.21 9.96
C ARG A 32 -8.06 -5.73 8.58
N VAL A 33 -6.97 -6.27 8.06
CA VAL A 33 -6.44 -5.84 6.76
C VAL A 33 -6.79 -6.79 5.61
N LYS A 34 -7.53 -7.86 5.89
CA LYS A 34 -7.83 -8.89 4.87
C LYS A 34 -8.83 -8.46 3.82
N GLY A 35 -9.77 -7.57 4.15
CA GLY A 35 -10.80 -7.14 3.22
C GLY A 35 -10.47 -5.88 2.44
N ILE A 36 -9.19 -5.57 2.30
CA ILE A 36 -8.75 -4.33 1.69
C ILE A 36 -8.35 -4.56 0.24
N THR A 37 -8.76 -3.65 -0.63
CA THR A 37 -8.31 -3.60 -2.02
C THR A 37 -7.41 -2.39 -2.18
N ILE A 38 -6.19 -2.59 -2.66
CA ILE A 38 -5.29 -1.50 -2.98
C ILE A 38 -5.65 -0.97 -4.36
N LEU A 39 -6.02 0.30 -4.43
CA LEU A 39 -6.51 0.91 -5.66
C LEU A 39 -5.38 1.45 -6.52
N ARG A 40 -4.48 2.19 -5.89
CA ARG A 40 -3.32 2.74 -6.58
C ARG A 40 -2.27 3.18 -5.57
N VAL A 41 -1.07 3.38 -6.06
CA VAL A 41 0.04 3.92 -5.28
C VAL A 41 0.57 5.14 -6.00
N GLU A 42 0.74 6.23 -5.27
CA GLU A 42 1.35 7.44 -5.79
C GLU A 42 2.63 7.72 -5.02
N LEU A 43 3.68 8.08 -5.74
CA LEU A 43 4.96 8.43 -5.14
C LEU A 43 5.13 9.95 -5.15
N SER A 44 5.76 10.48 -4.10
CA SER A 44 6.19 11.87 -4.11
C SER A 44 7.26 12.06 -5.19
N SER A 45 7.47 13.32 -5.61
CA SER A 45 8.41 13.61 -6.69
C SER A 45 9.83 13.17 -6.37
N ASP A 46 10.22 13.17 -5.10
CA ASP A 46 11.54 12.71 -4.66
C ASP A 46 11.56 11.20 -4.34
N MET A 47 10.42 10.53 -4.51
CA MET A 47 10.26 9.10 -4.26
C MET A 47 10.52 8.69 -2.81
N LYS A 48 10.47 9.63 -1.88
CA LYS A 48 10.68 9.32 -0.45
C LYS A 48 9.39 8.94 0.27
N LYS A 49 8.23 9.30 -0.30
CA LYS A 49 6.93 9.01 0.29
C LYS A 49 6.07 8.29 -0.72
N SER A 50 5.31 7.32 -0.24
CA SER A 50 4.32 6.62 -1.05
C SER A 50 2.95 6.77 -0.40
N PHE A 51 1.94 7.05 -1.22
CA PHE A 51 0.55 7.18 -0.78
C PHE A 51 -0.21 5.98 -1.32
N ILE A 52 -0.72 5.17 -0.42
CA ILE A 52 -1.38 3.91 -0.75
C ILE A 52 -2.87 4.11 -0.62
N TYR A 53 -3.56 4.20 -1.74
CA TYR A 53 -5.01 4.40 -1.76
C TYR A 53 -5.71 3.06 -1.73
N PHE A 54 -6.62 2.89 -0.80
CA PHE A 54 -7.30 1.63 -0.60
C PHE A 54 -8.79 1.83 -0.41
N SER A 55 -9.55 0.78 -0.71
CA SER A 55 -10.95 0.69 -0.34
C SER A 55 -11.12 -0.52 0.57
N SER A 56 -12.10 -0.46 1.44
CA SER A 56 -12.43 -1.56 2.32
C SER A 56 -13.85 -2.01 2.05
N ASP A 57 -14.03 -3.33 2.03
CA ASP A 57 -15.35 -3.92 1.89
C ASP A 57 -15.76 -4.46 3.26
N ASN A 58 -16.71 -3.81 3.89
CA ASN A 58 -17.17 -4.18 5.22
C ASN A 58 -18.10 -5.39 5.22
N SER A 59 -18.41 -5.95 4.05
CA SER A 59 -19.34 -7.07 3.95
C SER A 59 -18.83 -8.37 4.58
N PHE A 60 -17.51 -8.50 4.73
CA PHE A 60 -16.91 -9.70 5.31
C PHE A 60 -16.65 -9.60 6.80
N ASN A 61 -16.40 -8.41 7.29
CA ASN A 61 -16.10 -8.18 8.69
C ASN A 61 -16.87 -6.94 9.12
N ASP A 62 -17.53 -7.00 10.25
CA ASP A 62 -18.22 -5.83 10.79
C ASP A 62 -17.24 -4.79 11.35
N LEU A 63 -16.09 -4.66 10.71
CA LEU A 63 -15.08 -3.71 11.14
C LEU A 63 -15.37 -2.33 10.59
N ASP A 64 -15.27 -1.31 11.43
CA ASP A 64 -15.39 0.05 10.97
C ASP A 64 -14.09 0.56 10.34
N ALA A 65 -14.18 1.71 9.68
CA ALA A 65 -13.03 2.28 8.98
C ALA A 65 -11.87 2.57 9.93
N LYS A 66 -12.17 2.93 11.18
CA LYS A 66 -11.14 3.23 12.16
C LYS A 66 -10.33 1.99 12.51
N GLU A 67 -11.01 0.86 12.73
CA GLU A 67 -10.33 -0.39 13.06
C GLU A 67 -9.45 -0.86 11.92
N ILE A 68 -9.93 -0.75 10.69
CA ILE A 68 -9.16 -1.11 9.50
C ILE A 68 -7.92 -0.22 9.40
N PHE A 69 -8.08 1.08 9.59
CA PHE A 69 -6.98 2.01 9.52
C PHE A 69 -5.94 1.73 10.60
N GLU A 70 -6.37 1.40 11.82
CA GLU A 70 -5.47 1.02 12.90
C GLU A 70 -4.67 -0.23 12.55
N GLY A 71 -5.32 -1.22 11.91
CA GLY A 71 -4.63 -2.42 11.46
C GLY A 71 -3.55 -2.11 10.45
N LEU A 72 -3.84 -1.24 9.49
CA LEU A 72 -2.88 -0.81 8.49
C LEU A 72 -1.71 -0.05 9.11
N GLU A 73 -2.01 0.84 10.04
CA GLU A 73 -0.96 1.60 10.72
C GLU A 73 0.00 0.68 11.49
N LYS A 74 -0.54 -0.33 12.15
CA LYS A 74 0.30 -1.31 12.85
C LYS A 74 1.13 -2.15 11.89
N ALA A 75 0.63 -2.39 10.69
CA ALA A 75 1.31 -3.22 9.71
C ALA A 75 2.41 -2.49 8.94
N LYS A 76 2.51 -1.16 9.07
CA LYS A 76 3.45 -0.36 8.26
C LYS A 76 4.90 -0.84 8.35
N GLY A 77 5.38 -1.10 9.55
CA GLY A 77 6.76 -1.56 9.72
C GLY A 77 7.02 -2.88 9.02
N PHE A 78 6.08 -3.81 9.17
CA PHE A 78 6.16 -5.11 8.52
C PHE A 78 6.12 -4.95 6.98
N ILE A 79 5.22 -4.10 6.48
CA ILE A 79 5.10 -3.86 5.05
C ILE A 79 6.39 -3.26 4.49
N ARG A 80 6.94 -2.24 5.16
CA ARG A 80 8.17 -1.60 4.69
C ARG A 80 9.34 -2.58 4.66
N LYS A 81 9.43 -3.44 5.67
CA LYS A 81 10.48 -4.45 5.71
C LYS A 81 10.34 -5.42 4.54
N LYS A 82 9.13 -5.87 4.24
CA LYS A 82 8.89 -6.77 3.12
C LYS A 82 9.16 -6.10 1.78
N LEU A 83 8.76 -4.84 1.63
CA LEU A 83 9.06 -4.09 0.41
C LEU A 83 10.56 -3.97 0.19
N SER A 84 11.28 -3.63 1.25
CA SER A 84 12.72 -3.49 1.19
C SER A 84 13.41 -4.80 0.77
N ASN A 85 12.92 -5.92 1.30
CA ASN A 85 13.50 -7.23 1.01
C ASN A 85 13.14 -7.73 -0.39
N ASN A 86 11.90 -7.46 -0.83
CA ASN A 86 11.36 -8.09 -2.04
C ASN A 86 11.55 -7.25 -3.30
N LEU A 87 11.68 -5.94 -3.18
CA LEU A 87 11.72 -5.04 -4.34
C LEU A 87 13.09 -4.41 -4.58
N ASN A 88 14.11 -4.79 -3.94
CA ASN A 88 15.48 -4.31 -4.21
C ASN A 88 15.53 -2.80 -4.51
N LEU A 89 14.80 -2.01 -3.72
CA LEU A 89 14.78 -0.56 -3.88
C LEU A 89 15.98 0.05 -3.17
N ARG A 90 16.54 1.11 -3.78
CA ARG A 90 17.64 1.83 -3.15
C ARG A 90 17.22 2.40 -1.79
N ARG A 91 16.02 2.89 -1.72
CA ARG A 91 15.42 3.41 -0.48
C ARG A 91 13.93 3.05 -0.49
N THR A 92 13.46 2.48 0.61
CA THR A 92 12.05 2.16 0.73
C THR A 92 11.28 3.42 1.12
N PRO A 93 10.28 3.84 0.33
CA PRO A 93 9.50 5.03 0.66
C PRO A 93 8.73 4.86 1.96
N GLU A 94 8.47 5.97 2.62
CA GLU A 94 7.52 5.98 3.73
C GLU A 94 6.13 5.70 3.20
N ILE A 95 5.30 5.06 4.01
CA ILE A 95 3.96 4.65 3.63
C ILE A 95 2.93 5.49 4.33
N SER A 96 1.99 6.04 3.56
CA SER A 96 0.79 6.69 4.08
C SER A 96 -0.42 6.04 3.44
N PHE A 97 -1.33 5.51 4.25
CA PHE A 97 -2.56 4.91 3.75
C PHE A 97 -3.65 5.96 3.65
N LYS A 98 -4.35 5.96 2.52
CA LYS A 98 -5.46 6.87 2.23
C LYS A 98 -6.67 6.07 1.83
N GLN A 99 -7.76 6.23 2.56
CA GLN A 99 -9.00 5.53 2.22
C GLN A 99 -9.74 6.27 1.12
N GLU A 100 -10.18 5.54 0.10
CA GLU A 100 -11.10 6.05 -0.91
C GLU A 100 -12.38 5.25 -0.83
N SER A 101 -13.50 5.93 -0.86
CA SER A 101 -14.78 5.26 -0.93
C SER A 101 -15.36 5.45 -2.32
N TYR A 102 -15.90 4.36 -2.87
CA TYR A 102 -16.67 4.42 -4.10
C TYR A 102 -18.12 4.65 -3.75
N LEU A 103 -18.67 5.68 -4.29
CA LEU A 103 -20.10 5.90 -4.23
C LEU A 103 -20.69 5.77 -5.60
#